data_9320cf7e257cfe313df0a4f8f0828acd
#
_entry.id   9320cf7e257cfe313df0a4f8f0828acd
#
_cell.length_a   1.000
_cell.length_b   1.000
_cell.length_c   1.000
_cell.angle_alpha   90.00
_cell.angle_beta   90.00
_cell.angle_gamma   90.00
#
_symmetry.space_group_name_H-M   'P 1'
#
loop_
_entity.id
_entity.type
_entity.pdbx_description
1 polymer ?
#
loop_
_entity_poly.entity_id
_entity_poly.type
_entity_poly.pdbx_seq_one_letter_code
_entity_poly.pdbx_strand_id
1 'polypeptide(L)'
;IYETRIDTVWYNDTSYKTVETEASLRRDLHFAIRKNDPISQQTVSEIVNFVKNNKDVKITVTGYADKGTGNKRVNMKYSKNRAEALTKALVDAGVPAEIITTEWKGDSVQPFANNDDNRATITVASGIGEKKEEVVTKKYRLEEKKVRVN
;
A
#
# COMPACT_ATOMS: atom_id res chain seq x y z
N ILE A 1 20.43 -45.68 -46.96
CA ILE A 1 19.89 -44.39 -47.48
C ILE A 1 19.20 -43.63 -46.41
N TYR A 2 19.44 -42.34 -46.36
CA TYR A 2 18.82 -41.45 -45.37
C TYR A 2 18.07 -40.33 -46.08
N GLU A 3 16.95 -39.95 -45.51
CA GLU A 3 16.20 -38.76 -45.90
C GLU A 3 16.35 -37.70 -44.82
N THR A 4 16.33 -36.45 -45.24
CA THR A 4 16.20 -35.32 -44.31
C THR A 4 14.72 -34.99 -44.14
N ARG A 5 14.26 -34.95 -42.89
CA ARG A 5 12.92 -34.51 -42.54
C ARG A 5 13.01 -33.29 -41.67
N ILE A 6 12.00 -32.43 -41.73
CA ILE A 6 11.89 -31.24 -40.93
C ILE A 6 10.77 -31.47 -39.92
N ASP A 7 11.11 -31.47 -38.64
CA ASP A 7 10.15 -31.56 -37.55
C ASP A 7 9.89 -30.19 -36.94
N THR A 8 8.66 -29.95 -36.59
CA THR A 8 8.26 -28.76 -35.85
C THR A 8 8.28 -29.12 -34.38
N VAL A 9 9.08 -28.40 -33.61
CA VAL A 9 9.18 -28.58 -32.15
C VAL A 9 8.60 -27.35 -31.50
N TRP A 10 7.47 -27.54 -30.74
CA TRP A 10 6.83 -26.50 -30.03
C TRP A 10 7.42 -26.33 -28.63
N TYR A 11 7.53 -25.11 -28.17
CA TYR A 11 7.99 -24.79 -26.83
C TYR A 11 7.32 -23.56 -26.31
N ASN A 12 7.28 -23.42 -24.99
CA ASN A 12 6.80 -22.23 -24.32
C ASN A 12 7.95 -21.23 -24.15
N ASP A 13 7.71 -20.01 -24.62
CA ASP A 13 8.62 -18.90 -24.39
C ASP A 13 8.00 -18.01 -23.33
N THR A 14 8.66 -17.93 -22.17
CA THR A 14 8.18 -17.17 -21.02
C THR A 14 8.91 -15.84 -20.97
N SER A 15 8.15 -14.76 -20.92
CA SER A 15 8.65 -13.42 -20.72
C SER A 15 7.84 -12.74 -19.64
N TYR A 16 8.29 -11.58 -19.18
CA TYR A 16 7.61 -10.81 -18.16
C TYR A 16 7.37 -9.39 -18.67
N LYS A 17 6.20 -8.87 -18.39
CA LYS A 17 5.88 -7.46 -18.64
C LYS A 17 5.57 -6.77 -17.33
N THR A 18 5.90 -5.49 -17.24
CA THR A 18 5.55 -4.65 -16.12
C THR A 18 4.17 -4.05 -16.35
N VAL A 19 3.27 -4.22 -15.40
CA VAL A 19 1.94 -3.61 -15.43
C VAL A 19 1.74 -2.74 -14.20
N GLU A 20 1.02 -1.64 -14.39
CA GLU A 20 0.60 -0.78 -13.29
C GLU A 20 -0.61 -1.40 -12.58
N THR A 21 -0.64 -1.27 -11.27
CA THR A 21 -1.72 -1.80 -10.43
C THR A 21 -2.01 -0.82 -9.31
N GLU A 22 -3.27 -0.72 -8.92
CA GLU A 22 -3.64 0.06 -7.76
C GLU A 22 -3.03 -0.54 -6.49
N ALA A 23 -2.48 0.32 -5.66
CA ALA A 23 -1.91 -0.04 -4.37
C ALA A 23 -2.60 0.76 -3.27
N SER A 24 -2.77 0.14 -2.12
CA SER A 24 -3.33 0.80 -0.94
C SER A 24 -2.65 0.31 0.33
N LEU A 25 -2.67 1.16 1.34
CA LEU A 25 -2.14 0.85 2.66
C LEU A 25 -3.05 1.49 3.69
N ARG A 26 -3.37 0.76 4.75
CA ARG A 26 -4.04 1.31 5.93
C ARG A 26 -3.22 1.03 7.16
N ARG A 27 -3.08 2.04 8.03
CA ARG A 27 -2.42 1.90 9.32
C ARG A 27 -3.21 2.65 10.39
N ASP A 28 -3.50 1.95 11.47
CA ASP A 28 -4.19 2.48 12.63
C ASP A 28 -3.20 2.64 13.78
N LEU A 29 -3.24 3.78 14.46
CA LEU A 29 -2.52 4.02 15.70
C LEU A 29 -3.51 4.31 16.81
N HIS A 30 -3.23 3.77 17.99
CA HIS A 30 -4.05 3.97 19.18
C HIS A 30 -3.28 4.74 20.25
N PHE A 31 -4.00 5.52 21.03
CA PHE A 31 -3.42 6.42 22.02
C PHE A 31 -4.05 6.23 23.40
N ALA A 32 -3.27 6.51 24.41
CA ALA A 32 -3.78 6.61 25.77
C ALA A 32 -4.63 7.88 25.93
N ILE A 33 -5.40 7.92 26.99
CA ILE A 33 -6.23 9.08 27.34
C ILE A 33 -5.37 10.35 27.36
N ARG A 34 -5.85 11.41 26.71
CA ARG A 34 -5.20 12.72 26.61
C ARG A 34 -3.79 12.69 26.04
N LYS A 35 -3.50 11.69 25.20
CA LYS A 35 -2.20 11.57 24.55
C LYS A 35 -2.34 11.63 23.03
N ASN A 36 -1.34 12.24 22.43
CA ASN A 36 -1.12 12.24 20.99
C ASN A 36 0.31 11.76 20.65
N ASP A 37 0.95 11.12 21.61
CA ASP A 37 2.27 10.52 21.51
C ASP A 37 2.32 9.20 22.30
N PRO A 38 3.29 8.33 22.06
CA PRO A 38 4.28 8.39 20.99
C PRO A 38 3.66 8.03 19.62
N ILE A 39 4.34 8.50 18.56
CA ILE A 39 4.04 8.06 17.20
C ILE A 39 4.95 6.89 16.86
N SER A 40 4.36 5.79 16.45
CA SER A 40 5.11 4.57 16.08
C SER A 40 6.06 4.83 14.91
N GLN A 41 7.35 4.65 15.14
CA GLN A 41 8.36 4.78 14.09
C GLN A 41 8.22 3.70 13.03
N GLN A 42 7.77 2.51 13.41
CA GLN A 42 7.49 1.45 12.45
C GLN A 42 6.36 1.85 11.50
N THR A 43 5.28 2.40 12.02
CA THR A 43 4.17 2.88 11.18
C THR A 43 4.63 3.98 10.23
N VAL A 44 5.40 4.94 10.71
CA VAL A 44 5.96 6.00 9.87
C VAL A 44 6.83 5.41 8.76
N SER A 45 7.70 4.46 9.09
CA SER A 45 8.57 3.80 8.10
C SER A 45 7.77 3.04 7.04
N GLU A 46 6.71 2.34 7.44
CA GLU A 46 5.85 1.61 6.50
C GLU A 46 5.15 2.54 5.51
N ILE A 47 4.67 3.69 5.99
CA ILE A 47 4.05 4.70 5.13
C ILE A 47 5.08 5.33 4.20
N VAL A 48 6.26 5.67 4.72
CA VAL A 48 7.37 6.21 3.91
C VAL A 48 7.76 5.23 2.80
N ASN A 49 7.87 3.95 3.13
CA ASN A 49 8.20 2.92 2.15
C ASN A 49 7.10 2.79 1.08
N PHE A 50 5.84 2.90 1.47
CA PHE A 50 4.73 2.92 0.52
C PHE A 50 4.87 4.07 -0.48
N VAL A 51 5.20 5.27 0.00
CA VAL A 51 5.42 6.45 -0.84
C VAL A 51 6.59 6.23 -1.81
N LYS A 52 7.67 5.63 -1.33
CA LYS A 52 8.85 5.35 -2.18
C LYS A 52 8.59 4.30 -3.24
N ASN A 53 7.76 3.31 -2.94
CA ASN A 53 7.54 2.16 -3.82
C ASN A 53 6.37 2.33 -4.78
N ASN A 54 5.64 3.42 -4.69
CA ASN A 54 4.47 3.68 -5.53
C ASN A 54 4.53 5.09 -6.08
N LYS A 55 3.80 5.34 -7.14
CA LYS A 55 3.66 6.68 -7.71
C LYS A 55 2.24 7.22 -7.52
N ASP A 56 2.09 8.53 -7.67
CA ASP A 56 0.82 9.24 -7.54
C ASP A 56 0.14 8.95 -6.18
N VAL A 57 0.95 8.89 -5.12
CA VAL A 57 0.47 8.58 -3.78
C VAL A 57 -0.31 9.72 -3.19
N LYS A 58 -1.45 9.40 -2.58
CA LYS A 58 -2.25 10.30 -1.74
C LYS A 58 -2.48 9.64 -0.40
N ILE A 59 -2.36 10.44 0.66
CA ILE A 59 -2.49 9.97 2.04
C ILE A 59 -3.56 10.80 2.74
N THR A 60 -4.46 10.14 3.45
CA THR A 60 -5.40 10.79 4.36
C THR A 60 -5.13 10.30 5.78
N VAL A 61 -4.85 11.22 6.68
CA VAL A 61 -4.69 10.96 8.10
C VAL A 61 -5.91 11.53 8.83
N THR A 62 -6.66 10.67 9.48
CA THR A 62 -7.87 11.08 10.23
C THR A 62 -7.67 10.79 11.71
N GLY A 63 -7.88 11.79 12.53
CA GLY A 63 -7.82 11.67 14.00
C GLY A 63 -9.20 11.45 14.60
N TYR A 64 -9.22 10.68 15.68
CA TYR A 64 -10.42 10.30 16.42
C TYR A 64 -10.20 10.42 17.93
N ALA A 65 -11.29 10.57 18.66
CA ALA A 65 -11.30 10.52 20.11
C ALA A 65 -12.45 9.63 20.59
N ASP A 66 -12.26 8.91 21.68
CA ASP A 66 -13.32 8.11 22.26
C ASP A 66 -14.41 8.98 22.91
N LYS A 67 -15.65 8.57 22.75
CA LYS A 67 -16.79 9.30 23.37
C LYS A 67 -16.99 9.03 24.86
N GLY A 68 -16.32 8.01 25.39
CA GLY A 68 -16.44 7.61 26.78
C GLY A 68 -15.67 8.51 27.75
N THR A 69 -14.78 9.37 27.26
CA THR A 69 -14.00 10.30 28.07
C THR A 69 -14.09 11.71 27.50
N GLY A 70 -13.84 12.70 28.35
CA GLY A 70 -13.85 14.10 27.96
C GLY A 70 -15.24 14.62 27.58
N ASN A 71 -15.24 15.71 26.83
CA ASN A 71 -16.43 16.30 26.22
C ASN A 71 -16.15 16.60 24.76
N LYS A 72 -17.16 17.03 24.01
CA LYS A 72 -17.04 17.24 22.56
C LYS A 72 -15.91 18.21 22.17
N ARG A 73 -15.74 19.28 22.94
CA ARG A 73 -14.70 20.29 22.69
C ARG A 73 -13.31 19.71 22.92
N VAL A 74 -13.12 19.01 24.03
CA VAL A 74 -11.84 18.38 24.38
C VAL A 74 -11.50 17.27 23.41
N ASN A 75 -12.49 16.46 23.06
CA ASN A 75 -12.31 15.35 22.13
C ASN A 75 -11.98 15.83 20.72
N MET A 76 -12.56 16.94 20.29
CA MET A 76 -12.18 17.58 19.03
C MET A 76 -10.71 17.98 19.03
N LYS A 77 -10.24 18.59 20.14
CA LYS A 77 -8.84 18.98 20.29
C LYS A 77 -7.89 17.78 20.22
N TYR A 78 -8.20 16.70 20.93
CA TYR A 78 -7.32 15.52 20.92
C TYR A 78 -7.32 14.79 19.58
N SER A 79 -8.44 14.70 18.92
CA SER A 79 -8.50 14.13 17.59
C SER A 79 -7.64 14.91 16.59
N LYS A 80 -7.71 16.23 16.66
CA LYS A 80 -6.88 17.12 15.86
C LYS A 80 -5.38 16.93 16.17
N ASN A 81 -5.02 16.97 17.46
CA ASN A 81 -3.63 16.82 17.89
C ASN A 81 -3.04 15.48 17.45
N ARG A 82 -3.80 14.40 17.51
CA ARG A 82 -3.36 13.07 17.06
C ARG A 82 -3.10 13.04 15.56
N ALA A 83 -4.03 13.57 14.78
CA ALA A 83 -3.86 13.64 13.32
C ALA A 83 -2.66 14.50 12.93
N GLU A 84 -2.53 15.67 13.54
CA GLU A 84 -1.41 16.58 13.26
C GLU A 84 -0.07 16.01 13.69
N ALA A 85 -0.02 15.30 14.83
CA ALA A 85 1.21 14.66 15.29
C ALA A 85 1.73 13.60 14.30
N LEU A 86 0.82 12.78 13.77
CA LEU A 86 1.21 11.79 12.76
C LEU A 86 1.62 12.46 11.44
N THR A 87 0.85 13.44 10.99
CA THR A 87 1.21 14.20 9.78
C THR A 87 2.58 14.84 9.91
N LYS A 88 2.87 15.47 11.06
CA LYS A 88 4.19 16.05 11.31
C LYS A 88 5.30 15.00 11.25
N ALA A 89 5.08 13.84 11.87
CA ALA A 89 6.06 12.76 11.84
C ALA A 89 6.33 12.26 10.41
N LEU A 90 5.29 12.18 9.58
CA LEU A 90 5.44 11.78 8.18
C LEU A 90 6.21 12.83 7.38
N VAL A 91 5.90 14.10 7.54
CA VAL A 91 6.62 15.19 6.86
C VAL A 91 8.08 15.24 7.31
N ASP A 92 8.33 15.11 8.60
CA ASP A 92 9.70 15.08 9.14
C ASP A 92 10.51 13.88 8.59
N ALA A 93 9.83 12.79 8.27
CA ALA A 93 10.45 11.60 7.67
C ALA A 93 10.61 11.68 6.14
N GLY A 94 10.20 12.78 5.53
CA GLY A 94 10.41 13.04 4.11
C GLY A 94 9.18 12.88 3.21
N VAL A 95 7.99 12.63 3.77
CA VAL A 95 6.76 12.58 2.98
C VAL A 95 6.36 14.00 2.58
N PRO A 96 6.12 14.30 1.29
CA PRO A 96 5.67 15.63 0.88
C PRO A 96 4.34 16.01 1.52
N ALA A 97 4.26 17.19 2.10
CA ALA A 97 3.05 17.67 2.74
C ALA A 97 1.87 17.77 1.76
N GLU A 98 2.15 18.02 0.49
CA GLU A 98 1.15 18.21 -0.57
C GLU A 98 0.32 16.95 -0.84
N ILE A 99 0.85 15.77 -0.52
CA ILE A 99 0.13 14.51 -0.74
C ILE A 99 -0.65 14.06 0.50
N ILE A 100 -0.57 14.79 1.61
CA ILE A 100 -1.23 14.44 2.87
C ILE A 100 -2.44 15.35 3.09
N THR A 101 -3.60 14.73 3.28
CA THR A 101 -4.81 15.39 3.81
C THR A 101 -4.94 15.00 5.28
N THR A 102 -5.06 16.00 6.14
CA THR A 102 -5.18 15.80 7.59
C THR A 102 -6.58 16.20 8.03
N GLU A 103 -7.29 15.27 8.64
CA GLU A 103 -8.66 15.45 9.08
C GLU A 103 -8.82 14.98 10.54
N TRP A 104 -9.85 15.45 11.21
CA TRP A 104 -10.20 14.99 12.55
C TRP A 104 -11.69 15.05 12.75
N LYS A 105 -12.24 14.10 13.53
CA LYS A 105 -13.67 13.90 13.71
C LYS A 105 -14.14 14.11 15.16
N GLY A 106 -13.23 14.43 16.07
CA GLY A 106 -13.58 14.45 17.50
C GLY A 106 -14.10 13.10 17.94
N ASP A 107 -15.23 13.10 18.64
CA ASP A 107 -15.93 11.88 19.04
C ASP A 107 -17.18 11.58 18.21
N SER A 108 -17.40 12.34 17.13
CA SER A 108 -18.60 12.21 16.30
C SER A 108 -18.65 10.92 15.50
N VAL A 109 -17.50 10.33 15.25
CA VAL A 109 -17.35 9.04 14.56
C VAL A 109 -16.55 8.12 15.46
N GLN A 110 -17.07 6.92 15.67
CA GLN A 110 -16.42 5.89 16.50
C GLN A 110 -16.13 4.68 15.60
N PRO A 111 -14.94 4.65 14.95
CA PRO A 111 -14.64 3.60 13.95
C PRO A 111 -14.45 2.22 14.57
N PHE A 112 -14.21 2.14 15.88
CA PHE A 112 -13.96 0.87 16.55
C PHE A 112 -15.06 0.57 17.57
N ALA A 113 -15.39 -0.70 17.72
CA ALA A 113 -16.41 -1.16 18.67
C ALA A 113 -16.00 -0.93 20.13
N ASN A 114 -14.72 -1.16 20.45
CA ASN A 114 -14.15 -0.91 21.76
C ASN A 114 -13.95 0.61 21.92
N ASN A 115 -14.51 1.19 22.99
CA ASN A 115 -14.42 2.63 23.25
C ASN A 115 -12.99 3.14 23.23
N ASP A 116 -12.08 2.47 23.92
CA ASP A 116 -10.70 2.92 24.09
C ASP A 116 -9.91 2.94 22.77
N ASP A 117 -10.26 2.06 21.83
CA ASP A 117 -9.62 2.01 20.52
C ASP A 117 -9.94 3.23 19.65
N ASN A 118 -10.96 3.98 19.99
CA ASN A 118 -11.34 5.21 19.28
C ASN A 118 -10.43 6.40 19.58
N ARG A 119 -9.52 6.28 20.52
CA ARG A 119 -8.39 7.20 20.66
C ARG A 119 -7.36 6.81 19.61
N ALA A 120 -7.52 7.32 18.42
CA ALA A 120 -6.80 6.76 17.28
C ALA A 120 -6.52 7.76 16.17
N THR A 121 -5.59 7.38 15.31
CA THR A 121 -5.53 7.87 13.94
C THR A 121 -5.70 6.69 13.00
N ILE A 122 -6.39 6.94 11.89
CA ILE A 122 -6.47 6.01 10.77
C ILE A 122 -5.82 6.68 9.58
N THR A 123 -4.81 6.04 9.04
CA THR A 123 -4.11 6.49 7.85
C THR A 123 -4.44 5.58 6.70
N VAL A 124 -4.91 6.17 5.60
CA VAL A 124 -5.17 5.47 4.35
C VAL A 124 -4.32 6.09 3.26
N ALA A 125 -3.53 5.29 2.59
CA ALA A 125 -2.72 5.70 1.45
C ALA A 125 -3.16 4.93 0.22
N SER A 126 -3.17 5.62 -0.90
CA SER A 126 -3.41 5.01 -2.22
C SER A 126 -2.31 5.45 -3.19
N GLY A 127 -2.05 4.63 -4.17
CA GLY A 127 -1.05 4.94 -5.17
C GLY A 127 -1.09 3.94 -6.31
N ILE A 128 -0.11 4.06 -7.20
CA ILE A 128 0.04 3.18 -8.34
C ILE A 128 1.35 2.44 -8.19
N GLY A 129 1.26 1.13 -8.06
CA GLY A 129 2.41 0.24 -8.00
C GLY A 129 2.67 -0.44 -9.33
N GLU A 130 3.73 -1.19 -9.37
CA GLU A 130 4.12 -2.00 -10.53
C GLU A 130 4.25 -3.45 -10.11
N LYS A 131 3.77 -4.34 -10.97
CA LYS A 131 4.03 -5.77 -10.82
C LYS A 131 4.46 -6.35 -12.15
N LYS A 132 5.20 -7.45 -12.09
CA LYS A 132 5.56 -8.22 -13.27
C LYS A 132 4.52 -9.31 -13.49
N GLU A 133 3.99 -9.37 -14.70
CA GLU A 133 3.11 -10.45 -15.14
C GLU A 133 3.85 -11.36 -16.11
N GLU A 134 3.69 -12.64 -15.90
CA GLU A 134 4.23 -13.66 -16.78
C GLU A 134 3.42 -13.69 -18.07
N VAL A 135 4.13 -13.71 -19.20
CA VAL A 135 3.54 -13.87 -20.53
C VAL A 135 4.14 -15.13 -21.14
N VAL A 136 3.28 -16.11 -21.37
CA VAL A 136 3.69 -17.36 -22.00
C VAL A 136 3.19 -17.35 -23.44
N THR A 137 4.12 -17.43 -24.38
CA THR A 137 3.83 -17.49 -25.81
C THR A 137 4.31 -18.82 -26.34
N LYS A 138 3.46 -19.51 -27.11
CA LYS A 138 3.90 -20.72 -27.81
C LYS A 138 4.68 -20.33 -29.06
N LYS A 139 5.88 -20.83 -29.12
CA LYS A 139 6.77 -20.66 -30.28
C LYS A 139 7.18 -22.03 -30.80
N TYR A 140 7.72 -22.05 -32.00
CA TYR A 140 8.24 -23.26 -32.57
C TYR A 140 9.58 -23.01 -33.17
N ARG A 141 10.35 -24.09 -33.29
CA ARG A 141 11.57 -24.16 -34.11
C ARG A 141 11.46 -25.34 -35.02
N LEU A 142 12.17 -25.25 -36.14
CA LEU A 142 12.29 -26.35 -37.10
C LEU A 142 13.59 -27.07 -36.83
N GLU A 143 13.52 -28.40 -36.76
CA GLU A 143 14.68 -29.26 -36.56
C GLU A 143 14.82 -30.22 -37.73
N GLU A 144 16.01 -30.30 -38.27
CA GLU A 144 16.35 -31.33 -39.29
C GLU A 144 16.62 -32.65 -38.60
N LYS A 145 16.07 -33.70 -39.19
CA LYS A 145 16.23 -35.05 -38.69
C LYS A 145 16.56 -35.97 -39.85
N LYS A 146 17.61 -36.76 -39.71
CA LYS A 146 17.93 -37.82 -40.65
C LYS A 146 17.20 -39.09 -40.28
N VAL A 147 16.43 -39.62 -41.24
CA VAL A 147 15.65 -40.83 -41.08
C VAL A 147 16.10 -41.85 -42.07
N ARG A 148 16.39 -43.06 -41.60
CA ARG A 148 16.78 -44.15 -42.46
C ARG A 148 15.57 -44.66 -43.25
N VAL A 149 15.76 -44.84 -44.57
CA VAL A 149 14.73 -45.31 -45.51
C VAL A 149 15.21 -46.59 -46.16
N ASN A 150 14.33 -47.54 -46.31
CA ASN A 150 14.63 -48.79 -47.01
C ASN A 150 14.18 -48.71 -48.44
#